data_0802bdc7b3e0b1ec377334592fb6d0c4
#
_entry.id   0802bdc7b3e0b1ec377334592fb6d0c4
#
_cell.length_a   1.000
_cell.length_b   1.000
_cell.length_c   1.000
_cell.angle_alpha   90.00
_cell.angle_beta   90.00
_cell.angle_gamma   90.00
#
_symmetry.space_group_name_H-M   'P 1'
#
loop_
_entity.id
_entity.type
_entity.pdbx_description
1 polymer ?
#
loop_
_entity_poly.entity_id
_entity_poly.type
_entity_poly.pdbx_seq_one_letter_code
_entity_poly.pdbx_strand_id
1 'polypeptide(L)'
;VNEGVLISAQDLVLNINDRALLDRASLALSAGDRIGLVGRNGAGKSTFMRLLAGEAEADDGVITRRRELVTGYLSQAFELDPEITVIEAARDGARHVLALIHEFENLPGYSSRHDHLEERIQQLEGWTVDSRVRTALNQLGCPPDDRKIGGLSGGERRRVALARALIARPDFLMLDEPTNHLDTESVEWITEFLAGYPGGLLVVTHDRHFLDSV
;
A
#
# COMPACT_ATOMS: atom_id res chain seq x y z
N VAL A 1 -22.86 -7.20 8.85
CA VAL A 1 -21.57 -6.63 8.45
C VAL A 1 -21.75 -5.13 8.51
N ASN A 2 -21.00 -4.44 9.39
CA ASN A 2 -21.05 -2.98 9.50
C ASN A 2 -20.60 -2.38 8.15
N GLU A 3 -21.41 -1.49 7.58
CA GLU A 3 -21.20 -0.89 6.24
C GLU A 3 -19.90 -0.10 6.05
N GLY A 4 -19.02 -0.05 7.04
CA GLY A 4 -17.74 0.65 6.98
C GLY A 4 -16.49 -0.23 7.15
N VAL A 5 -16.63 -1.48 7.59
CA VAL A 5 -15.49 -2.34 7.87
C VAL A 5 -14.90 -2.90 6.57
N LEU A 6 -13.61 -2.63 6.35
CA LEU A 6 -12.84 -3.08 5.19
C LEU A 6 -12.17 -4.43 5.45
N ILE A 7 -11.55 -4.57 6.62
CA ILE A 7 -10.87 -5.79 7.07
C ILE A 7 -11.28 -6.07 8.51
N SER A 8 -11.70 -7.29 8.82
CA SER A 8 -11.97 -7.75 10.17
C SER A 8 -11.09 -8.95 10.47
N ALA A 9 -10.31 -8.85 11.53
CA ALA A 9 -9.53 -9.93 12.11
C ALA A 9 -10.17 -10.31 13.43
N GLN A 10 -10.42 -11.59 13.66
CA GLN A 10 -11.08 -12.10 14.86
C GLN A 10 -10.30 -13.28 15.43
N ASP A 11 -9.97 -13.18 16.72
CA ASP A 11 -9.32 -14.22 17.53
C ASP A 11 -8.07 -14.82 16.87
N LEU A 12 -7.25 -14.01 16.20
CA LEU A 12 -6.06 -14.48 15.51
C LEU A 12 -5.04 -15.04 16.49
N VAL A 13 -4.63 -16.26 16.24
CA VAL A 13 -3.52 -16.92 16.95
C VAL A 13 -2.39 -17.17 15.97
N LEU A 14 -1.18 -16.84 16.38
CA LEU A 14 0.03 -17.16 15.62
C LEU A 14 1.16 -17.50 16.58
N ASN A 15 1.77 -18.67 16.39
CA ASN A 15 2.92 -19.14 17.15
C ASN A 15 4.15 -19.19 16.24
N ILE A 16 5.29 -18.75 16.76
CA ILE A 16 6.59 -18.87 16.09
C ILE A 16 7.56 -19.50 17.09
N ASN A 17 8.15 -20.65 16.74
CA ASN A 17 9.10 -21.39 17.57
C ASN A 17 8.54 -21.60 19.00
N ASP A 18 7.33 -22.17 19.12
CA ASP A 18 6.62 -22.44 20.36
C ASP A 18 6.32 -21.22 21.25
N ARG A 19 6.43 -20.02 20.68
CA ARG A 19 6.11 -18.77 21.36
C ARG A 19 4.89 -18.12 20.70
N ALA A 20 3.87 -17.82 21.49
CA ALA A 20 2.72 -17.08 21.02
C ALA A 20 3.17 -15.65 20.63
N LEU A 21 3.03 -15.33 19.34
CA LEU A 21 3.25 -14.00 18.79
C LEU A 21 1.95 -13.20 18.78
N LEU A 22 0.84 -13.87 18.46
CA LEU A 22 -0.52 -13.35 18.59
C LEU A 22 -1.33 -14.33 19.44
N ASP A 23 -2.05 -13.81 20.42
CA ASP A 23 -2.95 -14.57 21.29
C ASP A 23 -4.34 -13.95 21.25
N ARG A 24 -5.22 -14.52 20.42
CA ARG A 24 -6.59 -14.08 20.17
C ARG A 24 -6.71 -12.60 19.83
N ALA A 25 -5.80 -12.12 18.99
CA ALA A 25 -5.80 -10.72 18.56
C ALA A 25 -7.00 -10.45 17.64
N SER A 26 -7.74 -9.39 17.95
CA SER A 26 -8.89 -8.97 17.14
C SER A 26 -8.79 -7.49 16.81
N LEU A 27 -9.11 -7.16 15.55
CA LEU A 27 -9.08 -5.78 15.05
C LEU A 27 -10.07 -5.64 13.90
N ALA A 28 -10.80 -4.54 13.87
CA ALA A 28 -11.60 -4.13 12.72
C ALA A 28 -11.00 -2.85 12.13
N LEU A 29 -10.85 -2.83 10.81
CA LEU A 29 -10.30 -1.72 10.04
C LEU A 29 -11.38 -1.19 9.11
N SER A 30 -11.67 0.10 9.21
CA SER A 30 -12.74 0.76 8.45
C SER A 30 -12.15 1.77 7.45
N ALA A 31 -12.97 2.21 6.51
CA ALA A 31 -12.62 3.31 5.63
C ALA A 31 -12.33 4.59 6.45
N GLY A 32 -11.22 5.24 6.14
CA GLY A 32 -10.81 6.47 6.82
C GLY A 32 -10.15 6.27 8.19
N ASP A 33 -10.03 5.04 8.70
CA ASP A 33 -9.29 4.80 9.95
C ASP A 33 -7.81 5.22 9.82
N ARG A 34 -7.26 5.77 10.91
CA ARG A 34 -5.86 6.13 11.08
C ARG A 34 -5.32 5.37 12.28
N ILE A 35 -4.48 4.36 12.02
CA ILE A 35 -4.03 3.44 13.06
C ILE A 35 -2.50 3.37 13.09
N GLY A 36 -1.91 3.75 14.22
CA GLY A 36 -0.51 3.52 14.51
C GLY A 36 -0.31 2.21 15.29
N LEU A 37 0.41 1.26 14.74
CA LEU A 37 0.77 0.03 15.44
C LEU A 37 2.14 0.18 16.08
N VAL A 38 2.15 0.28 17.39
CA VAL A 38 3.36 0.50 18.19
C VAL A 38 3.72 -0.72 19.02
N GLY A 39 4.99 -0.90 19.32
CA GLY A 39 5.49 -2.01 20.13
C GLY A 39 6.99 -2.25 19.93
N ARG A 40 7.60 -3.06 20.79
CA ARG A 40 9.02 -3.41 20.72
C ARG A 40 9.37 -4.14 19.43
N ASN A 41 10.65 -4.10 19.02
CA ASN A 41 11.11 -4.94 17.91
C ASN A 41 10.91 -6.41 18.26
N GLY A 42 10.46 -7.19 17.27
CA GLY A 42 10.10 -8.61 17.48
C GLY A 42 8.75 -8.86 18.15
N ALA A 43 7.94 -7.82 18.40
CA ALA A 43 6.58 -7.97 18.97
C ALA A 43 5.53 -8.47 17.95
N GLY A 44 5.92 -8.77 16.71
CA GLY A 44 5.00 -9.31 15.71
C GLY A 44 4.28 -8.29 14.83
N LYS A 45 4.63 -6.99 14.91
CA LYS A 45 3.97 -5.94 14.13
C LYS A 45 3.93 -6.21 12.63
N SER A 46 5.09 -6.44 12.02
CA SER A 46 5.21 -6.76 10.59
C SER A 46 4.50 -8.07 10.24
N THR A 47 4.54 -9.06 11.11
CA THR A 47 3.83 -10.32 10.91
C THR A 47 2.32 -10.12 10.94
N PHE A 48 1.82 -9.32 11.86
CA PHE A 48 0.40 -8.96 11.92
C PHE A 48 -0.04 -8.21 10.66
N MET A 49 0.77 -7.27 10.17
CA MET A 49 0.49 -6.59 8.89
C MET A 49 0.45 -7.55 7.71
N ARG A 50 1.38 -8.53 7.65
CA ARG A 50 1.38 -9.56 6.60
C ARG A 50 0.12 -10.43 6.63
N LEU A 51 -0.39 -10.78 7.83
CA LEU A 51 -1.67 -11.47 7.97
C LEU A 51 -2.83 -10.63 7.42
N LEU A 52 -2.88 -9.33 7.79
CA LEU A 52 -3.90 -8.41 7.29
C LEU A 52 -3.81 -8.19 5.78
N ALA A 53 -2.59 -8.16 5.23
CA ALA A 53 -2.34 -8.05 3.78
C ALA A 53 -2.67 -9.34 3.00
N GLY A 54 -2.76 -10.48 3.69
CA GLY A 54 -2.97 -11.79 3.06
C GLY A 54 -1.70 -12.43 2.52
N GLU A 55 -0.53 -11.98 2.99
CA GLU A 55 0.79 -12.53 2.66
C GLU A 55 1.24 -13.62 3.66
N ALA A 56 0.46 -13.86 4.70
CA ALA A 56 0.67 -14.92 5.68
C ALA A 56 -0.67 -15.46 6.17
N GLU A 57 -0.65 -16.66 6.75
CA GLU A 57 -1.80 -17.30 7.37
C GLU A 57 -1.60 -17.37 8.88
N ALA A 58 -2.68 -17.24 9.65
CA ALA A 58 -2.67 -17.45 11.09
C ALA A 58 -2.87 -18.94 11.40
N ASP A 59 -2.44 -19.37 12.59
CA ASP A 59 -2.66 -20.75 13.06
C ASP A 59 -4.14 -20.99 13.42
N ASP A 60 -4.83 -19.94 13.90
CA ASP A 60 -6.26 -19.96 14.24
C ASP A 60 -6.85 -18.55 14.13
N GLY A 61 -8.18 -18.44 14.09
CA GLY A 61 -8.90 -17.19 13.92
C GLY A 61 -9.31 -16.95 12.46
N VAL A 62 -9.99 -15.83 12.22
CA VAL A 62 -10.56 -15.52 10.90
C VAL A 62 -10.22 -14.10 10.48
N ILE A 63 -9.76 -13.93 9.24
CA ILE A 63 -9.63 -12.61 8.59
C ILE A 63 -10.65 -12.54 7.46
N THR A 64 -11.57 -11.59 7.58
CA THR A 64 -12.57 -11.30 6.56
C THR A 64 -12.23 -9.96 5.90
N ARG A 65 -12.23 -9.91 4.55
CA ARG A 65 -11.99 -8.71 3.75
C ARG A 65 -13.23 -8.36 2.96
N ARG A 66 -13.51 -7.07 2.82
CA ARG A 66 -14.58 -6.59 1.92
C ARG A 66 -14.31 -7.11 0.50
N ARG A 67 -15.37 -7.49 -0.21
CA ARG A 67 -15.26 -7.89 -1.60
C ARG A 67 -14.67 -6.75 -2.44
N GLU A 68 -13.77 -7.09 -3.36
CA GLU A 68 -13.07 -6.14 -4.25
C GLU A 68 -12.24 -5.07 -3.52
N LEU A 69 -11.88 -5.32 -2.24
CA LEU A 69 -11.01 -4.43 -1.50
C LEU A 69 -9.61 -4.35 -2.14
N VAL A 70 -9.19 -3.14 -2.47
CA VAL A 70 -7.82 -2.86 -2.91
C VAL A 70 -7.00 -2.50 -1.69
N THR A 71 -5.98 -3.31 -1.39
CA THR A 71 -5.03 -3.05 -0.30
C THR A 71 -3.65 -2.70 -0.86
N GLY A 72 -3.00 -1.70 -0.28
CA GLY A 72 -1.59 -1.41 -0.52
C GLY A 72 -0.78 -1.83 0.69
N TYR A 73 0.36 -2.49 0.47
CA TYR A 73 1.25 -2.87 1.56
C TYR A 73 2.71 -2.60 1.19
N LEU A 74 3.37 -1.80 2.00
CA LEU A 74 4.81 -1.64 2.00
C LEU A 74 5.39 -2.45 3.17
N SER A 75 5.93 -3.63 2.89
CA SER A 75 6.60 -4.47 3.88
C SER A 75 8.07 -4.07 4.06
N GLN A 76 8.68 -4.53 5.16
CA GLN A 76 10.14 -4.41 5.32
C GLN A 76 10.91 -5.23 4.28
N ALA A 77 10.40 -6.41 3.92
CA ALA A 77 10.96 -7.32 2.92
C ALA A 77 10.10 -7.26 1.65
N PHE A 78 10.20 -6.16 0.90
CA PHE A 78 9.52 -5.98 -0.38
C PHE A 78 10.35 -6.56 -1.53
N GLU A 79 9.67 -7.03 -2.55
CA GLU A 79 10.28 -7.50 -3.79
C GLU A 79 9.91 -6.59 -4.95
N LEU A 80 10.92 -6.26 -5.75
CA LEU A 80 10.78 -5.59 -7.04
C LEU A 80 11.54 -6.41 -8.07
N ASP A 81 10.97 -6.58 -9.25
CA ASP A 81 11.64 -7.26 -10.36
C ASP A 81 12.93 -6.49 -10.74
N PRO A 82 14.11 -7.12 -10.68
CA PRO A 82 15.37 -6.46 -10.96
C PRO A 82 15.53 -6.05 -12.44
N GLU A 83 14.76 -6.64 -13.36
CA GLU A 83 14.89 -6.41 -14.79
C GLU A 83 14.08 -5.20 -15.31
N ILE A 84 13.08 -4.76 -14.57
CA ILE A 84 12.26 -3.60 -14.96
C ILE A 84 12.89 -2.28 -14.50
N THR A 85 12.45 -1.19 -15.09
CA THR A 85 12.89 0.17 -14.75
C THR A 85 12.16 0.74 -13.54
N VAL A 86 12.68 1.83 -12.98
CA VAL A 86 12.08 2.57 -11.85
C VAL A 86 10.66 2.97 -12.17
N ILE A 87 10.42 3.55 -13.36
CA ILE A 87 9.08 4.01 -13.74
C ILE A 87 8.10 2.84 -13.92
N GLU A 88 8.56 1.73 -14.50
CA GLU A 88 7.72 0.52 -14.65
C GLU A 88 7.35 -0.06 -13.30
N ALA A 89 8.30 -0.16 -12.37
CA ALA A 89 8.05 -0.64 -11.02
C ALA A 89 7.06 0.25 -10.26
N ALA A 90 7.16 1.57 -10.40
CA ALA A 90 6.23 2.51 -9.79
C ALA A 90 4.83 2.42 -10.42
N ARG A 91 4.73 2.34 -11.76
CA ARG A 91 3.46 2.19 -12.51
C ARG A 91 2.72 0.89 -12.16
N ASP A 92 3.44 -0.17 -11.79
CA ASP A 92 2.82 -1.44 -11.37
C ASP A 92 1.86 -1.24 -10.17
N GLY A 93 2.07 -0.22 -9.34
CA GLY A 93 1.11 0.16 -8.30
C GLY A 93 -0.29 0.49 -8.84
N ALA A 94 -0.38 1.03 -10.04
CA ALA A 94 -1.64 1.39 -10.69
C ALA A 94 -2.11 0.34 -11.72
N ARG A 95 -1.55 -0.87 -11.73
CA ARG A 95 -1.84 -1.91 -12.73
C ARG A 95 -3.34 -2.19 -12.93
N HIS A 96 -4.13 -2.14 -11.85
CA HIS A 96 -5.57 -2.35 -11.92
C HIS A 96 -6.29 -1.24 -12.70
N VAL A 97 -5.87 0.02 -12.54
CA VAL A 97 -6.43 1.17 -13.27
C VAL A 97 -5.94 1.18 -14.72
N LEU A 98 -4.65 0.87 -14.92
CA LEU A 98 -4.06 0.76 -16.26
C LEU A 98 -4.73 -0.35 -17.09
N ALA A 99 -5.13 -1.46 -16.46
CA ALA A 99 -5.90 -2.52 -17.11
C ALA A 99 -7.29 -2.03 -17.58
N LEU A 100 -7.97 -1.20 -16.77
CA LEU A 100 -9.25 -0.60 -17.17
C LEU A 100 -9.07 0.38 -18.35
N ILE A 101 -8.02 1.20 -18.33
CA ILE A 101 -7.69 2.12 -19.42
C ILE A 101 -7.41 1.31 -20.70
N HIS A 102 -6.61 0.27 -20.60
CA HIS A 102 -6.31 -0.59 -21.74
C HIS A 102 -7.57 -1.27 -22.30
N GLU A 103 -8.48 -1.74 -21.43
CA GLU A 103 -9.76 -2.28 -21.87
C GLU A 103 -10.59 -1.21 -22.58
N PHE A 104 -10.70 -0.02 -22.01
CA PHE A 104 -11.44 1.11 -22.60
C PHE A 104 -10.93 1.48 -24.00
N GLU A 105 -9.62 1.59 -24.17
CA GLU A 105 -8.99 1.95 -25.45
C GLU A 105 -9.14 0.88 -26.55
N ASN A 106 -9.27 -0.39 -26.16
CA ASN A 106 -9.33 -1.52 -27.10
C ASN A 106 -10.75 -2.06 -27.33
N LEU A 107 -11.78 -1.49 -26.69
CA LEU A 107 -13.16 -1.90 -26.95
C LEU A 107 -13.61 -1.49 -28.36
N PRO A 108 -14.16 -2.44 -29.17
CA PRO A 108 -14.66 -2.13 -30.49
C PRO A 108 -16.00 -1.38 -30.42
N GLY A 109 -16.05 -0.21 -31.03
CA GLY A 109 -17.27 0.61 -31.11
C GLY A 109 -17.72 1.18 -29.75
N TYR A 110 -18.64 2.16 -29.76
CA TYR A 110 -19.17 2.75 -28.54
C TYR A 110 -20.30 1.87 -27.95
N SER A 111 -20.27 1.61 -26.65
CA SER A 111 -21.24 0.76 -25.95
C SER A 111 -21.40 1.19 -24.49
N SER A 112 -22.45 0.73 -23.81
CA SER A 112 -22.64 0.94 -22.37
C SER A 112 -21.44 0.47 -21.52
N ARG A 113 -20.61 -0.41 -22.05
CA ARG A 113 -19.35 -0.84 -21.40
C ARG A 113 -18.33 0.30 -21.37
N HIS A 114 -18.28 1.13 -22.42
CA HIS A 114 -17.43 2.33 -22.43
C HIS A 114 -17.81 3.31 -21.32
N ASP A 115 -19.12 3.61 -21.21
CA ASP A 115 -19.61 4.53 -20.17
C ASP A 115 -19.23 4.03 -18.77
N HIS A 116 -19.41 2.74 -18.51
CA HIS A 116 -19.08 2.13 -17.24
C HIS A 116 -17.56 2.15 -16.94
N LEU A 117 -16.73 1.87 -17.94
CA LEU A 117 -15.27 1.93 -17.79
C LEU A 117 -14.78 3.35 -17.58
N GLU A 118 -15.31 4.32 -18.34
CA GLU A 118 -14.98 5.73 -18.21
C GLU A 118 -15.31 6.25 -16.81
N GLU A 119 -16.53 5.95 -16.32
CA GLU A 119 -16.92 6.30 -14.96
C GLU A 119 -15.97 5.68 -13.93
N ARG A 120 -15.61 4.40 -14.08
CA ARG A 120 -14.71 3.71 -13.16
C ARG A 120 -13.29 4.27 -13.21
N ILE A 121 -12.76 4.56 -14.40
CA ILE A 121 -11.45 5.19 -14.59
C ILE A 121 -11.45 6.60 -13.95
N GLN A 122 -12.53 7.35 -14.12
CA GLN A 122 -12.69 8.68 -13.54
C GLN A 122 -12.70 8.63 -12.01
N GLN A 123 -13.46 7.70 -11.41
CA GLN A 123 -13.52 7.49 -9.96
C GLN A 123 -12.14 7.16 -9.36
N LEU A 124 -11.32 6.41 -10.10
CA LEU A 124 -9.96 6.01 -9.72
C LEU A 124 -8.90 7.04 -10.13
N GLU A 125 -9.32 8.19 -10.69
CA GLU A 125 -8.42 9.21 -11.26
C GLU A 125 -7.39 8.61 -12.24
N GLY A 126 -7.83 7.65 -13.04
CA GLY A 126 -6.96 6.86 -13.91
C GLY A 126 -6.20 7.69 -14.92
N TRP A 127 -6.82 8.74 -15.46
CA TRP A 127 -6.21 9.63 -16.45
C TRP A 127 -4.99 10.42 -15.94
N THR A 128 -4.81 10.50 -14.63
CA THR A 128 -3.69 11.20 -13.99
C THR A 128 -2.59 10.26 -13.48
N VAL A 129 -2.66 8.96 -13.75
CA VAL A 129 -1.70 7.95 -13.25
C VAL A 129 -0.26 8.35 -13.56
N ASP A 130 0.06 8.71 -14.81
CA ASP A 130 1.43 9.03 -15.21
C ASP A 130 1.97 10.28 -14.49
N SER A 131 1.12 11.29 -14.30
CA SER A 131 1.47 12.47 -13.53
C SER A 131 1.73 12.14 -12.06
N ARG A 132 0.88 11.31 -11.45
CA ARG A 132 1.07 10.85 -10.06
C ARG A 132 2.34 10.04 -9.88
N VAL A 133 2.65 9.16 -10.84
CA VAL A 133 3.89 8.38 -10.84
C VAL A 133 5.10 9.29 -10.80
N ARG A 134 5.19 10.25 -11.73
CA ARG A 134 6.31 11.21 -11.79
C ARG A 134 6.41 12.06 -10.53
N THR A 135 5.28 12.55 -10.03
CA THR A 135 5.24 13.32 -8.78
C THR A 135 5.78 12.50 -7.62
N ALA A 136 5.30 11.27 -7.40
CA ALA A 136 5.73 10.42 -6.30
C ALA A 136 7.23 10.07 -6.42
N LEU A 137 7.73 9.72 -7.62
CA LEU A 137 9.14 9.43 -7.84
C LEU A 137 10.04 10.62 -7.52
N ASN A 138 9.65 11.82 -7.96
CA ASN A 138 10.41 13.04 -7.70
C ASN A 138 10.41 13.39 -6.21
N GLN A 139 9.26 13.40 -5.57
CA GLN A 139 9.10 13.80 -4.17
C GLN A 139 9.77 12.84 -3.19
N LEU A 140 9.87 11.56 -3.54
CA LEU A 140 10.59 10.56 -2.76
C LEU A 140 12.07 10.48 -3.13
N GLY A 141 12.60 11.37 -3.97
CA GLY A 141 13.99 11.35 -4.39
C GLY A 141 14.40 10.02 -5.02
N CYS A 142 13.50 9.41 -5.80
CA CYS A 142 13.80 8.15 -6.49
C CYS A 142 14.87 8.34 -7.58
N PRO A 143 15.60 7.27 -7.96
CA PRO A 143 16.53 7.32 -9.07
C PRO A 143 15.85 7.65 -10.41
N PRO A 144 16.63 8.01 -11.45
CA PRO A 144 16.09 8.27 -12.79
C PRO A 144 15.18 7.14 -13.31
N ASP A 145 14.13 7.53 -14.03
CA ASP A 145 13.03 6.69 -14.49
C ASP A 145 13.48 5.43 -15.27
N ASP A 146 14.57 5.55 -16.04
CA ASP A 146 15.11 4.52 -16.94
C ASP A 146 16.11 3.57 -16.26
N ARG A 147 16.51 3.82 -15.01
CA ARG A 147 17.40 2.90 -14.29
C ARG A 147 16.70 1.59 -13.96
N LYS A 148 17.39 0.47 -14.17
CA LYS A 148 16.90 -0.86 -13.74
C LYS A 148 16.97 -1.02 -12.24
N ILE A 149 15.94 -1.66 -11.68
CA ILE A 149 15.81 -1.96 -10.23
C ILE A 149 17.00 -2.75 -9.71
N GLY A 150 17.52 -3.71 -10.49
CA GLY A 150 18.65 -4.55 -10.08
C GLY A 150 19.94 -3.78 -9.79
N GLY A 151 20.13 -2.60 -10.38
CA GLY A 151 21.29 -1.74 -10.16
C GLY A 151 21.14 -0.73 -9.00
N LEU A 152 20.02 -0.75 -8.26
CA LEU A 152 19.74 0.19 -7.20
C LEU A 152 20.26 -0.30 -5.83
N SER A 153 20.62 0.64 -4.97
CA SER A 153 20.86 0.37 -3.56
C SER A 153 19.57 -0.04 -2.84
N GLY A 154 19.68 -0.63 -1.64
CA GLY A 154 18.53 -1.01 -0.82
C GLY A 154 17.59 0.17 -0.51
N GLY A 155 18.17 1.34 -0.18
CA GLY A 155 17.39 2.56 0.09
C GLY A 155 16.67 3.09 -1.15
N GLU A 156 17.33 3.11 -2.32
CA GLU A 156 16.71 3.49 -3.59
C GLU A 156 15.55 2.56 -3.94
N ARG A 157 15.73 1.24 -3.83
CA ARG A 157 14.65 0.27 -4.05
C ARG A 157 13.48 0.48 -3.11
N ARG A 158 13.76 0.81 -1.83
CA ARG A 158 12.71 1.07 -0.84
C ARG A 158 11.87 2.30 -1.21
N ARG A 159 12.49 3.38 -1.67
CA ARG A 159 11.76 4.58 -2.14
C ARG A 159 10.85 4.27 -3.33
N VAL A 160 11.33 3.47 -4.29
CA VAL A 160 10.51 3.01 -5.42
C VAL A 160 9.35 2.12 -4.96
N ALA A 161 9.57 1.20 -4.01
CA ALA A 161 8.52 0.37 -3.44
C ALA A 161 7.46 1.20 -2.70
N LEU A 162 7.89 2.24 -1.97
CA LEU A 162 6.98 3.19 -1.33
C LEU A 162 6.17 3.95 -2.39
N ALA A 163 6.80 4.51 -3.43
CA ALA A 163 6.10 5.15 -4.54
C ALA A 163 5.03 4.22 -5.14
N ARG A 164 5.37 2.96 -5.43
CA ARG A 164 4.44 1.95 -5.94
C ARG A 164 3.22 1.78 -5.03
N ALA A 165 3.43 1.69 -3.71
CA ALA A 165 2.34 1.52 -2.74
C ALA A 165 1.41 2.75 -2.68
N LEU A 166 1.96 3.97 -2.76
CA LEU A 166 1.18 5.21 -2.74
C LEU A 166 0.38 5.43 -4.03
N ILE A 167 0.96 5.08 -5.19
CA ILE A 167 0.33 5.22 -6.51
C ILE A 167 -0.88 4.30 -6.64
N ALA A 168 -0.89 3.16 -5.99
CA ALA A 168 -1.99 2.21 -6.00
C ALA A 168 -3.32 2.83 -5.53
N ARG A 169 -3.28 3.89 -4.73
CA ARG A 169 -4.47 4.50 -4.07
C ARG A 169 -5.44 3.45 -3.53
N PRO A 170 -4.96 2.54 -2.69
CA PRO A 170 -5.79 1.46 -2.17
C PRO A 170 -6.90 2.00 -1.24
N ASP A 171 -7.96 1.22 -1.05
CA ASP A 171 -8.99 1.51 -0.04
C ASP A 171 -8.40 1.49 1.38
N PHE A 172 -7.36 0.67 1.58
CA PHE A 172 -6.62 0.56 2.83
C PHE A 172 -5.12 0.40 2.58
N LEU A 173 -4.33 1.33 3.12
CA LEU A 173 -2.88 1.38 2.96
C LEU A 173 -2.18 0.94 4.25
N MET A 174 -1.24 0.02 4.12
CA MET A 174 -0.42 -0.51 5.22
C MET A 174 1.05 -0.17 4.96
N LEU A 175 1.69 0.52 5.90
CA LEU A 175 3.07 0.97 5.76
C LEU A 175 3.92 0.52 6.95
N ASP A 176 4.95 -0.29 6.68
CA ASP A 176 5.89 -0.76 7.70
C ASP A 176 7.19 0.06 7.62
N GLU A 177 7.40 0.96 8.61
CA GLU A 177 8.53 1.89 8.72
C GLU A 177 8.72 2.74 7.43
N PRO A 178 7.70 3.50 6.98
CA PRO A 178 7.73 4.19 5.69
C PRO A 178 8.78 5.32 5.61
N THR A 179 9.16 5.91 6.72
CA THR A 179 10.10 7.03 6.78
C THR A 179 11.57 6.60 6.75
N ASN A 180 11.86 5.29 6.90
CA ASN A 180 13.21 4.79 6.87
C ASN A 180 13.86 5.01 5.49
N HIS A 181 15.08 5.55 5.49
CA HIS A 181 15.87 5.89 4.30
C HIS A 181 15.32 7.06 3.46
N LEU A 182 14.41 7.86 4.01
CA LEU A 182 13.98 9.12 3.43
C LEU A 182 14.77 10.29 4.02
N ASP A 183 14.99 11.33 3.22
CA ASP A 183 15.43 12.63 3.71
C ASP A 183 14.26 13.44 4.29
N THR A 184 14.56 14.56 4.90
CA THR A 184 13.57 15.39 5.59
C THR A 184 12.47 15.89 4.64
N GLU A 185 12.82 16.28 3.42
CA GLU A 185 11.88 16.78 2.42
C GLU A 185 10.90 15.69 1.97
N SER A 186 11.40 14.48 1.74
CA SER A 186 10.56 13.32 1.42
C SER A 186 9.65 12.91 2.59
N VAL A 187 10.12 13.05 3.85
CA VAL A 187 9.30 12.78 5.04
C VAL A 187 8.18 13.80 5.17
N GLU A 188 8.47 15.09 4.97
CA GLU A 188 7.45 16.14 4.98
C GLU A 188 6.37 15.87 3.92
N TRP A 189 6.80 15.60 2.69
CA TRP A 189 5.87 15.31 1.60
C TRP A 189 4.97 14.09 1.88
N ILE A 190 5.53 12.96 2.34
CA ILE A 190 4.72 11.77 2.62
C ILE A 190 3.75 12.03 3.78
N THR A 191 4.15 12.81 4.77
CA THR A 191 3.29 13.20 5.90
C THR A 191 2.07 13.97 5.40
N GLU A 192 2.28 14.99 4.57
CA GLU A 192 1.19 15.76 3.94
C GLU A 192 0.30 14.88 3.05
N PHE A 193 0.92 14.02 2.25
CA PHE A 193 0.19 13.08 1.40
C PHE A 193 -0.73 12.16 2.21
N LEU A 194 -0.22 11.58 3.30
CA LEU A 194 -0.98 10.65 4.14
C LEU A 194 -2.03 11.36 4.99
N ALA A 195 -1.79 12.58 5.45
CA ALA A 195 -2.79 13.39 6.15
C ALA A 195 -4.02 13.66 5.28
N GLY A 196 -3.81 13.88 3.97
CA GLY A 196 -4.90 14.05 2.98
C GLY A 196 -5.42 12.76 2.35
N TYR A 197 -4.93 11.60 2.76
CA TYR A 197 -5.28 10.32 2.13
C TYR A 197 -6.74 9.92 2.45
N PRO A 198 -7.58 9.63 1.45
CA PRO A 198 -9.00 9.34 1.69
C PRO A 198 -9.28 7.93 2.22
N GLY A 199 -8.37 6.97 1.96
CA GLY A 199 -8.51 5.58 2.40
C GLY A 199 -8.14 5.37 3.86
N GLY A 200 -8.32 4.14 4.36
CA GLY A 200 -7.81 3.75 5.68
C GLY A 200 -6.28 3.61 5.67
N LEU A 201 -5.67 3.82 6.83
CA LEU A 201 -4.22 3.80 7.01
C LEU A 201 -3.83 3.01 8.25
N LEU A 202 -2.91 2.06 8.11
CA LEU A 202 -2.22 1.39 9.20
C LEU A 202 -0.71 1.60 9.06
N VAL A 203 -0.08 2.23 10.04
CA VAL A 203 1.34 2.52 10.01
C VAL A 203 2.06 1.86 11.19
N VAL A 204 3.17 1.22 10.89
CA VAL A 204 4.18 0.83 11.89
C VAL A 204 5.35 1.79 11.76
N THR A 205 5.67 2.52 12.81
CA THR A 205 6.88 3.34 12.87
C THR A 205 7.31 3.59 14.31
N HIS A 206 8.58 3.92 14.47
CA HIS A 206 9.14 4.39 15.73
C HIS A 206 9.13 5.93 15.84
N ASP A 207 8.80 6.61 14.75
CA ASP A 207 8.69 8.07 14.70
C ASP A 207 7.29 8.52 15.19
N ARG A 208 7.25 9.06 16.42
CA ARG A 208 6.00 9.55 17.01
C ARG A 208 5.50 10.82 16.35
N HIS A 209 6.41 11.69 15.90
CA HIS A 209 6.00 12.94 15.24
C HIS A 209 5.28 12.63 13.92
N PHE A 210 5.78 11.63 13.19
CA PHE A 210 5.11 11.16 12.00
C PHE A 210 3.72 10.58 12.31
N LEU A 211 3.58 9.73 13.34
CA LEU A 211 2.29 9.15 13.73
C LEU A 211 1.26 10.21 14.16
N ASP A 212 1.70 11.25 14.85
CA ASP A 212 0.81 12.32 15.32
C ASP A 212 0.35 13.25 14.19
N SER A 213 0.99 13.16 13.00
CA SER A 213 0.75 14.06 11.87
C SER A 213 -0.06 13.43 10.71
N VAL A 214 -0.36 12.10 10.75
CA VAL A 214 -0.99 11.34 9.66
C VAL A 214 -2.34 10.71 10.02
#